data_8d4cfe69ebc85d20c1400d699874f648
#
_entry.id   8d4cfe69ebc85d20c1400d699874f648
#
_cell.length_a   1.000
_cell.length_b   1.000
_cell.length_c   1.000
_cell.angle_alpha   90.00
_cell.angle_beta   90.00
_cell.angle_gamma   90.00
#
_symmetry.space_group_name_H-M   'P 1'
#
loop_
_entity.id
_entity.type
_entity.pdbx_description
1 polymer ?
#
loop_
_entity_poly.entity_id
_entity_poly.type
_entity_poly.pdbx_seq_one_letter_code
_entity_poly.pdbx_strand_id
1 'polypeptide(L)'
;MAVSAILRRDLNRYRRNPVRTALLFSLPLVMASVFALVFGGGGVDAISIRVLLWDEDDSIFSMLAGGATNSSESENDIDLVAVGPEGLVMMNRGEASALIHIPAGFTDDFLDGVPTAIEIVKNPAERFLPQVVEEGAGIGAAVLSAASRTFRPELVQLKSLMDGEGFPSDLTVSTLGGGVNGRFRSLEPLLFPPVIGLEKVTLAEADRDPEPDSVLAFFLPGLAVMGVFFLSQSATRDILRDRESGLLRHLLTAPVSPSDYLLGKCLTVLMVSGVGFGLLIVFGVASGVSWGPPAAVALLATATAVASSGTLLLIMSLVGTERQGDALTTIVIISWSMLGGAFVPIDQMPDFIRPLSATTMVFWATDAFNTLVLRGGGLADIILNVAVLLGAGSAFLVVGALLLGRRIRAGAV
;
A
#
# COMPACT_ATOMS: atom_id res chain seq x y z
N MET A 1 41.36 -19.30 6.26
CA MET A 1 41.32 -19.52 7.74
C MET A 1 40.95 -18.26 8.51
N ALA A 2 41.54 -17.08 8.21
CA ALA A 2 41.23 -15.84 8.95
C ALA A 2 39.74 -15.40 8.84
N VAL A 3 39.17 -15.40 7.62
CA VAL A 3 37.76 -15.03 7.37
C VAL A 3 36.78 -15.90 8.18
N SER A 4 37.00 -17.23 8.18
CA SER A 4 36.12 -18.15 8.92
C SER A 4 36.24 -17.98 10.43
N ALA A 5 37.40 -17.59 10.93
CA ALA A 5 37.60 -17.32 12.37
C ALA A 5 36.84 -16.04 12.80
N ILE A 6 36.89 -14.98 11.98
CA ILE A 6 36.17 -13.73 12.20
C ILE A 6 34.65 -13.98 12.19
N LEU A 7 34.16 -14.67 11.16
CA LEU A 7 32.75 -15.05 11.05
C LEU A 7 32.30 -15.87 12.27
N ARG A 8 33.06 -16.89 12.67
CA ARG A 8 32.73 -17.70 13.85
C ARG A 8 32.72 -16.88 15.13
N ARG A 9 33.67 -15.93 15.29
CA ARG A 9 33.70 -15.01 16.43
C ARG A 9 32.41 -14.18 16.51
N ASP A 10 32.02 -13.57 15.40
CA ASP A 10 30.85 -12.70 15.34
C ASP A 10 29.56 -13.50 15.56
N LEU A 11 29.41 -14.67 14.94
CA LEU A 11 28.28 -15.57 15.17
C LEU A 11 28.20 -16.06 16.64
N ASN A 12 29.34 -16.37 17.26
CA ASN A 12 29.37 -16.75 18.68
C ASN A 12 28.92 -15.60 19.59
N ARG A 13 29.14 -14.33 19.18
CA ARG A 13 28.66 -13.16 19.93
C ARG A 13 27.12 -13.09 19.94
N TYR A 14 26.47 -13.38 18.80
CA TYR A 14 25.02 -13.48 18.73
C TYR A 14 24.50 -14.64 19.61
N ARG A 15 25.14 -15.79 19.58
CA ARG A 15 24.78 -16.95 20.42
C ARG A 15 24.97 -16.70 21.92
N ARG A 16 25.99 -15.96 22.34
CA ARG A 16 26.27 -15.68 23.75
C ARG A 16 25.34 -14.64 24.39
N ASN A 17 24.70 -13.83 23.59
CA ASN A 17 23.75 -12.81 24.06
C ASN A 17 22.36 -13.03 23.43
N PRO A 18 21.65 -14.12 23.80
CA PRO A 18 20.43 -14.52 23.12
C PRO A 18 19.32 -13.46 23.24
N VAL A 19 19.22 -12.76 24.39
CA VAL A 19 18.22 -11.70 24.59
C VAL A 19 18.45 -10.54 23.61
N ARG A 20 19.69 -10.06 23.47
CA ARG A 20 20.03 -8.99 22.53
C ARG A 20 19.77 -9.41 21.08
N THR A 21 20.09 -10.65 20.76
CA THR A 21 19.88 -11.23 19.44
C THR A 21 18.38 -11.35 19.15
N ALA A 22 17.60 -11.85 20.11
CA ALA A 22 16.14 -11.92 19.99
C ALA A 22 15.52 -10.52 19.79
N LEU A 23 15.93 -9.53 20.59
CA LEU A 23 15.47 -8.15 20.42
C LEU A 23 15.83 -7.54 19.06
N LEU A 24 17.00 -7.89 18.51
CA LEU A 24 17.42 -7.43 17.18
C LEU A 24 16.49 -7.97 16.08
N PHE A 25 16.19 -9.27 16.12
CA PHE A 25 15.32 -9.90 15.12
C PHE A 25 13.83 -9.65 15.39
N SER A 26 13.45 -9.32 16.64
CA SER A 26 12.04 -9.03 16.96
C SER A 26 11.59 -7.69 16.39
N LEU A 27 12.47 -6.71 16.19
CA LEU A 27 12.06 -5.38 15.72
C LEU A 27 11.32 -5.41 14.38
N PRO A 28 11.85 -6.02 13.31
CA PRO A 28 11.12 -6.14 12.04
C PRO A 28 9.83 -6.97 12.16
N LEU A 29 9.85 -8.03 12.99
CA LEU A 29 8.68 -8.87 13.22
C LEU A 29 7.59 -8.13 14.00
N VAL A 30 7.96 -7.37 15.03
CA VAL A 30 7.00 -6.54 15.78
C VAL A 30 6.39 -5.49 14.87
N MET A 31 7.19 -4.81 14.05
CA MET A 31 6.65 -3.87 13.07
C MET A 31 5.68 -4.54 12.12
N ALA A 32 6.06 -5.67 11.52
CA ALA A 32 5.18 -6.44 10.64
C ALA A 32 3.90 -6.93 11.37
N SER A 33 4.03 -7.37 12.64
CA SER A 33 2.89 -7.81 13.45
C SER A 33 1.95 -6.66 13.81
N VAL A 34 2.48 -5.47 14.12
CA VAL A 34 1.66 -4.27 14.37
C VAL A 34 0.89 -3.89 13.11
N PHE A 35 1.56 -3.90 11.95
CA PHE A 35 0.88 -3.66 10.68
C PHE A 35 -0.17 -4.74 10.39
N ALA A 36 0.17 -6.02 10.63
CA ALA A 36 -0.79 -7.12 10.48
C ALA A 36 -1.99 -6.97 11.41
N LEU A 37 -1.80 -6.47 12.63
CA LEU A 37 -2.86 -6.31 13.61
C LEU A 37 -3.73 -5.07 13.32
N VAL A 38 -3.11 -3.99 12.85
CA VAL A 38 -3.83 -2.75 12.52
C VAL A 38 -4.58 -2.87 11.19
N PHE A 39 -3.96 -3.53 10.21
CA PHE A 39 -4.47 -3.59 8.83
C PHE A 39 -4.84 -5.01 8.38
N GLY A 40 -4.49 -6.06 9.13
CA GLY A 40 -4.68 -7.47 8.75
C GLY A 40 -5.89 -8.15 9.39
N GLY A 41 -6.58 -7.47 10.30
CA GLY A 41 -7.74 -8.01 11.04
C GLY A 41 -9.07 -7.95 10.27
N GLY A 42 -9.07 -7.41 9.09
CA GLY A 42 -10.11 -7.49 8.08
C GLY A 42 -9.40 -7.53 6.74
N GLY A 43 -9.80 -8.40 5.87
CA GLY A 43 -9.43 -8.32 4.46
C GLY A 43 -9.73 -6.91 3.92
N VAL A 44 -9.52 -6.69 2.64
CA VAL A 44 -10.00 -5.47 1.95
C VAL A 44 -11.47 -5.19 2.29
N ASP A 45 -12.21 -6.23 2.70
CA ASP A 45 -13.58 -6.21 3.26
C ASP A 45 -13.74 -5.41 4.57
N ALA A 46 -12.66 -4.96 5.22
CA ALA A 46 -12.75 -4.12 6.43
C ALA A 46 -12.70 -2.61 6.15
N ILE A 47 -12.52 -2.21 4.90
CA ILE A 47 -12.73 -0.83 4.47
C ILE A 47 -14.17 -0.72 3.99
N SER A 48 -15.14 -0.95 4.87
CA SER A 48 -16.52 -0.61 4.56
C SER A 48 -16.61 0.90 4.39
N ILE A 49 -16.91 1.32 3.17
CA ILE A 49 -17.17 2.73 2.87
C ILE A 49 -18.51 3.05 3.52
N ARG A 50 -18.49 3.63 4.72
CA ARG A 50 -19.72 4.08 5.35
C ARG A 50 -20.12 5.41 4.77
N VAL A 51 -21.28 5.40 4.09
CA VAL A 51 -21.90 6.57 3.51
C VAL A 51 -23.19 6.86 4.28
N LEU A 52 -23.30 8.06 4.83
CA LEU A 52 -24.53 8.50 5.48
C LEU A 52 -25.45 9.11 4.42
N LEU A 53 -26.73 8.78 4.47
CA LEU A 53 -27.77 9.37 3.61
C LEU A 53 -28.75 10.15 4.50
N TRP A 54 -28.71 11.48 4.36
CA TRP A 54 -29.69 12.36 4.98
C TRP A 54 -30.65 12.87 3.92
N ASP A 55 -31.88 12.38 3.95
CA ASP A 55 -32.97 12.76 3.05
C ASP A 55 -34.01 13.57 3.82
N GLU A 56 -34.15 14.87 3.49
CA GLU A 56 -35.14 15.76 4.04
C GLU A 56 -36.47 15.73 3.25
N ASP A 57 -36.48 15.06 2.10
CA ASP A 57 -37.58 15.11 1.14
C ASP A 57 -38.40 13.81 1.15
N ASP A 58 -38.03 12.80 1.96
CA ASP A 58 -38.57 11.44 1.92
C ASP A 58 -38.67 10.91 0.47
N SER A 59 -37.64 11.13 -0.29
CA SER A 59 -37.63 10.94 -1.74
C SER A 59 -37.71 9.46 -2.13
N ILE A 60 -38.21 9.19 -3.35
CA ILE A 60 -38.17 7.84 -3.93
C ILE A 60 -36.73 7.29 -3.96
N PHE A 61 -35.74 8.17 -3.98
CA PHE A 61 -34.31 7.78 -4.00
C PHE A 61 -33.84 7.18 -2.68
N SER A 62 -34.32 7.65 -1.53
CA SER A 62 -34.02 7.04 -0.24
C SER A 62 -34.68 5.66 -0.10
N MET A 63 -35.89 5.51 -0.65
CA MET A 63 -36.57 4.21 -0.71
C MET A 63 -35.84 3.21 -1.61
N LEU A 64 -35.36 3.65 -2.77
CA LEU A 64 -34.53 2.82 -3.68
C LEU A 64 -33.17 2.47 -3.07
N ALA A 65 -32.54 3.43 -2.41
CA ALA A 65 -31.29 3.21 -1.70
C ALA A 65 -31.47 2.23 -0.52
N GLY A 66 -32.52 2.38 0.27
CA GLY A 66 -32.88 1.45 1.35
C GLY A 66 -33.27 0.06 0.83
N GLY A 67 -33.90 -0.04 -0.34
CA GLY A 67 -34.18 -1.31 -1.01
C GLY A 67 -32.93 -2.00 -1.54
N ALA A 68 -31.95 -1.24 -2.02
CA ALA A 68 -30.68 -1.77 -2.48
C ALA A 68 -29.81 -2.33 -1.34
N THR A 69 -29.87 -1.72 -0.15
CA THR A 69 -29.14 -2.21 1.04
C THR A 69 -29.74 -3.48 1.63
N ASN A 70 -31.07 -3.67 1.52
CA ASN A 70 -31.73 -4.88 2.02
C ASN A 70 -31.64 -6.08 1.07
N SER A 71 -31.26 -5.88 -0.19
CA SER A 71 -31.15 -6.94 -1.20
C SER A 71 -29.73 -7.46 -1.42
N SER A 72 -28.76 -6.86 -0.79
CA SER A 72 -27.34 -7.22 -0.98
C SER A 72 -26.83 -8.13 0.15
N GLU A 73 -27.10 -9.43 0.05
CA GLU A 73 -26.06 -10.46 0.31
C GLU A 73 -24.94 -10.33 -0.75
N SER A 74 -24.78 -9.17 -1.35
CA SER A 74 -23.74 -8.87 -2.35
C SER A 74 -22.52 -8.30 -1.65
N GLU A 75 -21.39 -8.87 -1.95
CA GLU A 75 -19.98 -8.50 -1.72
C GLU A 75 -19.61 -7.02 -1.97
N ASN A 76 -20.51 -6.06 -1.79
CA ASN A 76 -20.19 -4.65 -1.97
C ASN A 76 -19.95 -4.01 -0.61
N ASP A 77 -18.71 -3.63 -0.36
CA ASP A 77 -18.15 -2.97 0.83
C ASP A 77 -18.71 -1.57 1.16
N ILE A 78 -19.91 -1.20 0.67
CA ILE A 78 -20.53 0.10 0.91
C ILE A 78 -21.67 -0.07 1.91
N ASP A 79 -21.44 0.44 3.13
CA ASP A 79 -22.44 0.53 4.21
C ASP A 79 -23.19 1.87 4.10
N LEU A 80 -24.40 1.84 3.54
CA LEU A 80 -25.25 3.03 3.39
C LEU A 80 -26.21 3.10 4.58
N VAL A 81 -26.01 4.11 5.42
CA VAL A 81 -26.79 4.30 6.66
C VAL A 81 -27.67 5.53 6.51
N ALA A 82 -29.00 5.33 6.59
CA ALA A 82 -29.94 6.44 6.65
C ALA A 82 -29.85 7.15 8.01
N VAL A 83 -29.70 8.48 7.98
CA VAL A 83 -29.54 9.32 9.17
C VAL A 83 -30.36 10.60 9.01
N GLY A 84 -30.61 11.29 10.13
CA GLY A 84 -31.17 12.64 10.12
C GLY A 84 -30.07 13.73 10.23
N PRO A 85 -30.42 14.91 10.78
CA PRO A 85 -29.47 16.02 10.98
C PRO A 85 -28.26 15.65 11.84
N GLU A 86 -28.35 14.60 12.66
CA GLU A 86 -27.27 14.03 13.46
C GLU A 86 -26.11 13.50 12.59
N GLY A 87 -26.36 13.21 11.32
CA GLY A 87 -25.33 12.79 10.35
C GLY A 87 -24.16 13.77 10.25
N LEU A 88 -24.39 15.08 10.36
CA LEU A 88 -23.32 16.08 10.41
C LEU A 88 -22.44 15.95 11.65
N VAL A 89 -23.02 15.56 12.79
CA VAL A 89 -22.26 15.32 14.02
C VAL A 89 -21.41 14.07 13.89
N MET A 90 -21.95 13.01 13.26
CA MET A 90 -21.22 11.77 12.98
C MET A 90 -20.05 12.02 12.01
N MET A 91 -20.26 12.85 10.98
CA MET A 91 -19.20 13.27 10.07
C MET A 91 -18.06 14.00 10.80
N ASN A 92 -18.41 14.95 11.70
CA ASN A 92 -17.41 15.67 12.49
C ASN A 92 -16.63 14.77 13.47
N ARG A 93 -17.18 13.62 13.85
CA ARG A 93 -16.51 12.60 14.68
C ARG A 93 -15.68 11.63 13.85
N GLY A 94 -15.75 11.71 12.51
CA GLY A 94 -15.05 10.79 11.63
C GLY A 94 -15.65 9.38 11.58
N GLU A 95 -16.96 9.26 11.86
CA GLU A 95 -17.67 7.97 11.91
C GLU A 95 -18.11 7.48 10.52
N ALA A 96 -17.94 8.31 9.47
CA ALA A 96 -18.25 7.98 8.09
C ALA A 96 -17.34 8.70 7.09
N SER A 97 -17.24 8.16 5.89
CA SER A 97 -16.40 8.69 4.82
C SER A 97 -17.06 9.88 4.09
N ALA A 98 -18.37 9.81 3.88
CA ALA A 98 -19.14 10.88 3.26
C ALA A 98 -20.59 10.88 3.75
N LEU A 99 -21.22 12.05 3.66
CA LEU A 99 -22.67 12.25 3.88
C LEU A 99 -23.27 12.78 2.58
N ILE A 100 -24.28 12.11 2.07
CA ILE A 100 -25.12 12.56 0.96
C ILE A 100 -26.37 13.20 1.55
N HIS A 101 -26.57 14.47 1.29
CA HIS A 101 -27.73 15.22 1.74
C HIS A 101 -28.64 15.55 0.56
N ILE A 102 -29.89 15.11 0.64
CA ILE A 102 -30.96 15.43 -0.30
C ILE A 102 -31.83 16.49 0.37
N PRO A 103 -31.83 17.72 -0.15
CA PRO A 103 -32.58 18.82 0.47
C PRO A 103 -34.11 18.67 0.28
N ALA A 104 -34.87 19.29 1.17
CA ALA A 104 -36.31 19.35 1.05
C ALA A 104 -36.77 19.98 -0.27
N GLY A 105 -37.78 19.41 -0.91
CA GLY A 105 -38.29 19.83 -2.21
C GLY A 105 -37.55 19.29 -3.42
N PHE A 106 -36.54 18.42 -3.19
CA PHE A 106 -35.75 17.82 -4.28
C PHE A 106 -36.62 17.04 -5.28
N THR A 107 -37.59 16.26 -4.79
CA THR A 107 -38.48 15.48 -5.66
C THR A 107 -39.34 16.39 -6.52
N ASP A 108 -39.89 17.45 -5.94
CA ASP A 108 -40.67 18.43 -6.68
C ASP A 108 -39.90 19.13 -7.78
N ASP A 109 -38.72 19.63 -7.44
CA ASP A 109 -37.78 20.26 -8.42
C ASP A 109 -37.38 19.30 -9.52
N PHE A 110 -37.10 18.04 -9.15
CA PHE A 110 -36.74 17.00 -10.12
C PHE A 110 -37.89 16.69 -11.08
N LEU A 111 -39.13 16.57 -10.57
CA LEU A 111 -40.29 16.30 -11.39
C LEU A 111 -40.64 17.49 -12.28
N ASP A 112 -40.48 18.71 -11.79
CA ASP A 112 -40.65 19.94 -12.57
C ASP A 112 -39.53 20.25 -13.55
N GLY A 113 -38.40 19.50 -13.43
CA GLY A 113 -37.20 19.71 -14.22
C GLY A 113 -36.50 21.03 -13.91
N VAL A 114 -36.68 21.53 -12.69
CA VAL A 114 -35.94 22.67 -12.15
C VAL A 114 -34.54 22.19 -11.71
N PRO A 115 -33.47 22.97 -11.95
CA PRO A 115 -32.15 22.62 -11.46
C PRO A 115 -32.13 22.49 -9.94
N THR A 116 -31.79 21.32 -9.46
CA THR A 116 -31.62 21.02 -8.03
C THR A 116 -30.27 20.35 -7.81
N ALA A 117 -29.81 20.29 -6.58
CA ALA A 117 -28.49 19.74 -6.23
C ALA A 117 -28.56 18.77 -5.06
N ILE A 118 -27.78 17.72 -5.14
CA ILE A 118 -27.49 16.83 -4.02
C ILE A 118 -26.19 17.33 -3.39
N GLU A 119 -26.20 17.55 -2.09
CA GLU A 119 -25.02 18.01 -1.35
C GLU A 119 -24.19 16.84 -0.86
N ILE A 120 -22.87 16.89 -1.03
CA ILE A 120 -21.95 15.86 -0.54
C ILE A 120 -21.01 16.50 0.48
N VAL A 121 -21.14 16.09 1.74
CA VAL A 121 -20.24 16.48 2.82
C VAL A 121 -19.16 15.42 2.96
N LYS A 122 -17.91 15.80 2.77
CA LYS A 122 -16.75 14.90 2.81
C LYS A 122 -16.09 14.92 4.16
N ASN A 123 -15.57 13.75 4.59
CA ASN A 123 -14.72 13.67 5.76
C ASN A 123 -13.33 14.27 5.45
N PRO A 124 -12.92 15.39 6.09
CA PRO A 124 -11.64 16.03 5.79
C PRO A 124 -10.42 15.21 6.24
N ALA A 125 -10.61 14.21 7.12
CA ALA A 125 -9.55 13.32 7.57
C ALA A 125 -9.23 12.22 6.56
N GLU A 126 -10.15 11.92 5.64
CA GLU A 126 -10.00 10.92 4.59
C GLU A 126 -9.78 11.59 3.23
N ARG A 127 -8.86 11.04 2.42
CA ARG A 127 -8.56 11.61 1.09
C ARG A 127 -9.09 10.78 -0.06
N PHE A 128 -9.15 9.47 0.10
CA PHE A 128 -9.47 8.55 -0.99
C PHE A 128 -10.95 8.19 -1.05
N LEU A 129 -11.53 7.69 0.05
CA LEU A 129 -12.91 7.20 0.08
C LEU A 129 -13.95 8.29 -0.27
N PRO A 130 -13.86 9.53 0.25
CA PRO A 130 -14.81 10.58 -0.13
C PRO A 130 -14.76 10.95 -1.62
N GLN A 131 -13.62 10.79 -2.29
CA GLN A 131 -13.50 11.03 -3.72
C GLN A 131 -14.24 9.97 -4.54
N VAL A 132 -14.15 8.71 -4.14
CA VAL A 132 -14.92 7.61 -4.77
C VAL A 132 -16.42 7.86 -4.65
N VAL A 133 -16.90 8.28 -3.47
CA VAL A 133 -18.31 8.64 -3.26
C VAL A 133 -18.74 9.82 -4.13
N GLU A 134 -17.90 10.85 -4.25
CA GLU A 134 -18.17 12.02 -5.10
C GLU A 134 -18.28 11.64 -6.58
N GLU A 135 -17.35 10.83 -7.09
CA GLU A 135 -17.38 10.36 -8.48
C GLU A 135 -18.60 9.47 -8.73
N GLY A 136 -18.93 8.55 -7.81
CA GLY A 136 -20.11 7.71 -7.90
C GLY A 136 -21.41 8.51 -7.88
N ALA A 137 -21.54 9.47 -6.96
CA ALA A 137 -22.68 10.38 -6.88
C ALA A 137 -22.77 11.29 -8.11
N GLY A 138 -21.65 11.74 -8.67
CA GLY A 138 -21.61 12.51 -9.92
C GLY A 138 -22.16 11.72 -11.11
N ILE A 139 -21.82 10.45 -11.23
CA ILE A 139 -22.40 9.53 -12.24
C ILE A 139 -23.90 9.36 -11.99
N GLY A 140 -24.33 9.12 -10.74
CA GLY A 140 -25.73 9.03 -10.37
C GLY A 140 -26.53 10.29 -10.74
N ALA A 141 -26.00 11.47 -10.42
CA ALA A 141 -26.62 12.76 -10.76
C ALA A 141 -26.72 12.97 -12.29
N ALA A 142 -25.70 12.55 -13.05
CA ALA A 142 -25.76 12.61 -14.50
C ALA A 142 -26.84 11.69 -15.09
N VAL A 143 -26.96 10.47 -14.58
CA VAL A 143 -28.00 9.50 -14.98
C VAL A 143 -29.38 10.05 -14.64
N LEU A 144 -29.58 10.58 -13.42
CA LEU A 144 -30.86 11.19 -12.99
C LEU A 144 -31.23 12.39 -13.84
N SER A 145 -30.25 13.26 -14.17
CA SER A 145 -30.46 14.41 -15.05
C SER A 145 -30.86 14.00 -16.45
N ALA A 146 -30.23 12.95 -16.98
CA ALA A 146 -30.58 12.40 -18.30
C ALA A 146 -32.00 11.78 -18.28
N ALA A 147 -32.33 11.06 -17.22
CA ALA A 147 -33.68 10.48 -17.01
C ALA A 147 -34.74 11.57 -16.90
N SER A 148 -34.52 12.62 -16.10
CA SER A 148 -35.44 13.76 -15.96
C SER A 148 -35.71 14.43 -17.31
N ARG A 149 -34.69 14.67 -18.13
CA ARG A 149 -34.85 15.27 -19.47
C ARG A 149 -35.59 14.34 -20.44
N THR A 150 -35.31 13.07 -20.39
CA THR A 150 -35.85 12.06 -21.33
C THR A 150 -37.32 11.75 -21.01
N PHE A 151 -37.67 11.60 -19.74
CA PHE A 151 -39.02 11.24 -19.29
C PHE A 151 -39.83 12.44 -18.80
N ARG A 152 -39.42 13.66 -19.12
CA ARG A 152 -40.11 14.89 -18.65
C ARG A 152 -41.63 14.91 -18.82
N PRO A 153 -42.23 14.53 -19.98
CA PRO A 153 -43.69 14.52 -20.13
C PRO A 153 -44.39 13.55 -19.18
N GLU A 154 -43.75 12.37 -18.96
CA GLU A 154 -44.30 11.34 -18.05
C GLU A 154 -44.12 11.76 -16.59
N LEU A 155 -43.01 12.43 -16.23
CA LEU A 155 -42.77 12.94 -14.89
C LEU A 155 -43.77 14.06 -14.53
N VAL A 156 -44.13 14.96 -15.44
CA VAL A 156 -45.15 15.99 -15.24
C VAL A 156 -46.53 15.35 -15.04
N GLN A 157 -46.84 14.29 -15.78
CA GLN A 157 -48.10 13.55 -15.58
C GLN A 157 -48.08 12.82 -14.23
N LEU A 158 -46.95 12.22 -13.85
CA LEU A 158 -46.81 11.58 -12.55
C LEU A 158 -47.03 12.55 -11.41
N LYS A 159 -46.43 13.76 -11.49
CA LYS A 159 -46.63 14.82 -10.49
C LYS A 159 -48.12 15.22 -10.38
N SER A 160 -48.77 15.44 -11.54
CA SER A 160 -50.21 15.77 -11.52
C SER A 160 -51.08 14.68 -10.91
N LEU A 161 -50.62 13.42 -10.91
CA LEU A 161 -51.32 12.32 -10.25
C LEU A 161 -51.05 12.27 -8.72
N MET A 162 -49.83 12.68 -8.33
CA MET A 162 -49.46 12.76 -6.91
C MET A 162 -50.15 13.91 -6.20
N ASP A 163 -50.34 15.07 -6.91
CA ASP A 163 -51.03 16.26 -6.39
C ASP A 163 -52.57 16.12 -6.41
N GLY A 164 -53.10 15.12 -7.10
CA GLY A 164 -54.52 14.89 -7.26
C GLY A 164 -55.21 14.26 -6.01
N GLU A 165 -56.37 14.78 -5.59
CA GLU A 165 -57.19 14.16 -4.55
C GLU A 165 -57.87 12.90 -5.08
N GLY A 166 -57.28 11.73 -4.85
CA GLY A 166 -57.93 10.44 -5.14
C GLY A 166 -57.08 9.47 -5.96
N PHE A 167 -57.52 8.21 -6.02
CA PHE A 167 -56.81 7.17 -6.79
C PHE A 167 -56.97 7.42 -8.31
N PRO A 168 -55.86 7.40 -9.10
CA PRO A 168 -55.94 7.68 -10.53
C PRO A 168 -56.81 6.66 -11.27
N SER A 169 -57.50 7.09 -12.35
CA SER A 169 -58.30 6.18 -13.17
C SER A 169 -57.41 5.17 -13.93
N ASP A 170 -57.93 3.97 -14.19
CA ASP A 170 -57.24 2.92 -14.94
C ASP A 170 -56.74 3.42 -16.32
N LEU A 171 -57.50 4.36 -16.93
CA LEU A 171 -57.12 4.96 -18.21
C LEU A 171 -55.85 5.82 -18.07
N THR A 172 -55.78 6.60 -16.99
CA THR A 172 -54.64 7.48 -16.72
C THR A 172 -53.37 6.69 -16.42
N VAL A 173 -53.52 5.63 -15.59
CA VAL A 173 -52.39 4.71 -15.30
C VAL A 173 -51.92 4.00 -16.58
N SER A 174 -52.85 3.55 -17.42
CA SER A 174 -52.56 2.89 -18.68
C SER A 174 -51.86 3.83 -19.69
N THR A 175 -52.28 5.10 -19.78
CA THR A 175 -51.64 6.08 -20.67
C THR A 175 -50.23 6.44 -20.21
N LEU A 176 -50.02 6.63 -18.91
CA LEU A 176 -48.72 6.88 -18.33
C LEU A 176 -47.77 5.67 -18.56
N GLY A 177 -48.25 4.47 -18.26
CA GLY A 177 -47.49 3.24 -18.49
C GLY A 177 -47.17 3.01 -19.95
N GLY A 178 -48.10 3.32 -20.86
CA GLY A 178 -47.87 3.30 -22.30
C GLY A 178 -46.84 4.30 -22.78
N GLY A 179 -46.85 5.51 -22.22
CA GLY A 179 -45.85 6.55 -22.50
C GLY A 179 -44.45 6.14 -22.06
N VAL A 180 -44.31 5.67 -20.83
CA VAL A 180 -43.01 5.18 -20.27
C VAL A 180 -42.50 4.00 -21.12
N ASN A 181 -43.34 3.00 -21.41
CA ASN A 181 -42.94 1.84 -22.21
C ASN A 181 -42.56 2.25 -23.65
N GLY A 182 -43.32 3.18 -24.25
CA GLY A 182 -42.96 3.71 -25.58
C GLY A 182 -41.59 4.39 -25.63
N ARG A 183 -41.25 5.15 -24.58
CA ARG A 183 -39.93 5.76 -24.46
C ARG A 183 -38.83 4.73 -24.24
N PHE A 184 -39.02 3.78 -23.34
CA PHE A 184 -38.06 2.70 -23.17
C PHE A 184 -37.79 1.97 -24.49
N ARG A 185 -38.84 1.65 -25.27
CA ARG A 185 -38.66 1.03 -26.60
C ARG A 185 -37.94 1.96 -27.59
N SER A 186 -38.14 3.25 -27.54
CA SER A 186 -37.40 4.20 -28.39
C SER A 186 -35.91 4.31 -28.01
N LEU A 187 -35.58 4.05 -26.74
CA LEU A 187 -34.21 4.02 -26.25
C LEU A 187 -33.55 2.62 -26.41
N GLU A 188 -34.34 1.56 -26.62
CA GLU A 188 -33.83 0.20 -26.77
C GLU A 188 -32.72 0.07 -27.81
N PRO A 189 -32.80 0.68 -29.03
CA PRO A 189 -31.70 0.63 -30.01
C PRO A 189 -30.46 1.42 -29.59
N LEU A 190 -30.57 2.34 -28.61
CA LEU A 190 -29.46 3.12 -28.05
C LEU A 190 -28.83 2.44 -26.84
N LEU A 191 -29.63 1.62 -26.12
CA LEU A 191 -29.22 0.93 -24.92
C LEU A 191 -28.77 -0.51 -25.21
N PHE A 192 -29.31 -1.17 -26.24
CA PHE A 192 -29.04 -2.58 -26.53
C PHE A 192 -28.86 -2.83 -28.05
N PRO A 193 -27.72 -3.47 -28.47
CA PRO A 193 -26.55 -3.74 -27.64
C PRO A 193 -25.86 -2.43 -27.23
N PRO A 194 -25.27 -2.37 -26.04
CA PRO A 194 -24.58 -1.16 -25.58
C PRO A 194 -23.47 -0.80 -26.57
N VAL A 195 -23.48 0.44 -27.07
CA VAL A 195 -22.47 0.97 -28.01
C VAL A 195 -21.09 0.99 -27.35
N ILE A 196 -21.06 1.11 -26.04
CA ILE A 196 -19.86 0.96 -25.21
C ILE A 196 -20.08 -0.25 -24.32
N GLY A 197 -19.63 -1.42 -24.76
CA GLY A 197 -19.55 -2.61 -23.92
C GLY A 197 -18.35 -2.49 -22.99
N LEU A 198 -18.56 -2.57 -21.68
CA LEU A 198 -17.50 -2.92 -20.75
C LEU A 198 -17.22 -4.41 -20.94
N GLU A 199 -16.31 -4.73 -21.85
CA GLU A 199 -15.73 -6.06 -21.91
C GLU A 199 -14.75 -6.16 -20.75
N LYS A 200 -15.14 -6.86 -19.69
CA LYS A 200 -14.20 -7.27 -18.65
C LYS A 200 -13.28 -8.30 -19.29
N VAL A 201 -12.25 -7.83 -20.00
CA VAL A 201 -11.16 -8.70 -20.45
C VAL A 201 -10.47 -9.19 -19.20
N THR A 202 -10.92 -10.31 -18.70
CA THR A 202 -10.12 -11.10 -17.77
C THR A 202 -8.96 -11.60 -18.62
N LEU A 203 -7.84 -10.90 -18.59
CA LEU A 203 -6.58 -11.44 -19.08
C LEU A 203 -6.51 -12.86 -18.50
N ALA A 204 -6.22 -13.85 -19.36
CA ALA A 204 -6.23 -15.26 -18.96
C ALA A 204 -5.53 -15.43 -17.62
N GLU A 205 -5.90 -16.45 -16.83
CA GLU A 205 -5.49 -16.68 -15.43
C GLU A 205 -3.97 -16.53 -15.14
N ALA A 206 -3.13 -16.39 -16.18
CA ALA A 206 -1.71 -16.11 -16.08
C ALA A 206 -1.37 -14.64 -15.73
N ASP A 207 -2.30 -13.68 -15.88
CA ASP A 207 -2.09 -12.24 -15.69
C ASP A 207 -3.08 -11.61 -14.68
N ARG A 208 -3.66 -12.39 -13.80
CA ARG A 208 -4.24 -11.82 -12.60
C ARG A 208 -3.06 -11.31 -11.77
N ASP A 209 -2.89 -9.99 -11.71
CA ASP A 209 -2.36 -9.42 -10.47
C ASP A 209 -3.22 -10.03 -9.35
N PRO A 210 -2.67 -10.89 -8.51
CA PRO A 210 -3.44 -11.38 -7.37
C PRO A 210 -3.83 -10.12 -6.62
N GLU A 211 -5.14 -9.82 -6.56
CA GLU A 211 -5.61 -8.85 -5.59
C GLU A 211 -4.98 -9.27 -4.28
N PRO A 212 -4.24 -8.39 -3.61
CA PRO A 212 -3.55 -8.80 -2.40
C PRO A 212 -4.63 -9.26 -1.44
N ASP A 213 -4.70 -10.57 -1.18
CA ASP A 213 -5.67 -11.20 -0.28
C ASP A 213 -5.64 -10.57 1.13
N SER A 214 -4.70 -9.67 1.36
CA SER A 214 -4.61 -8.89 2.59
C SER A 214 -3.79 -7.60 2.38
N VAL A 215 -4.18 -6.54 3.09
CA VAL A 215 -3.41 -5.28 3.20
C VAL A 215 -1.98 -5.56 3.66
N LEU A 216 -1.77 -6.63 4.42
CA LEU A 216 -0.44 -7.08 4.85
C LEU A 216 0.46 -7.47 3.67
N ALA A 217 -0.07 -8.15 2.64
CA ALA A 217 0.70 -8.55 1.45
C ALA A 217 1.28 -7.32 0.72
N PHE A 218 0.57 -6.20 0.81
CA PHE A 218 0.99 -4.94 0.22
C PHE A 218 2.14 -4.25 0.97
N PHE A 219 2.09 -4.21 2.31
CA PHE A 219 3.11 -3.51 3.12
C PHE A 219 4.29 -4.40 3.50
N LEU A 220 4.08 -5.72 3.60
CA LEU A 220 5.09 -6.64 4.11
C LEU A 220 6.41 -6.64 3.30
N PRO A 221 6.41 -6.57 1.96
CA PRO A 221 7.64 -6.47 1.18
C PRO A 221 8.50 -5.26 1.56
N GLY A 222 7.89 -4.08 1.64
CA GLY A 222 8.59 -2.84 2.02
C GLY A 222 9.14 -2.89 3.45
N LEU A 223 8.33 -3.39 4.40
CA LEU A 223 8.76 -3.59 5.79
C LEU A 223 9.89 -4.61 5.90
N ALA A 224 9.86 -5.66 5.09
CA ALA A 224 10.92 -6.67 5.06
C ALA A 224 12.24 -6.07 4.56
N VAL A 225 12.20 -5.28 3.49
CA VAL A 225 13.38 -4.57 2.97
C VAL A 225 13.95 -3.62 4.01
N MET A 226 13.11 -2.78 4.62
CA MET A 226 13.53 -1.87 5.70
C MET A 226 14.12 -2.64 6.88
N GLY A 227 13.50 -3.75 7.28
CA GLY A 227 14.00 -4.63 8.34
C GLY A 227 15.39 -5.18 8.05
N VAL A 228 15.66 -5.61 6.80
CA VAL A 228 16.99 -6.06 6.35
C VAL A 228 18.03 -4.94 6.49
N PHE A 229 17.68 -3.70 6.13
CA PHE A 229 18.59 -2.56 6.30
C PHE A 229 18.90 -2.30 7.78
N PHE A 230 17.94 -2.37 8.71
CA PHE A 230 18.19 -2.24 10.15
C PHE A 230 19.03 -3.40 10.72
N LEU A 231 18.80 -4.62 10.25
CA LEU A 231 19.64 -5.77 10.63
C LEU A 231 21.07 -5.61 10.15
N SER A 232 21.24 -5.17 8.90
CA SER A 232 22.53 -4.86 8.31
C SER A 232 23.25 -3.72 9.05
N GLN A 233 22.52 -2.68 9.48
CA GLN A 233 23.04 -1.57 10.31
C GLN A 233 23.63 -2.11 11.62
N SER A 234 22.88 -2.95 12.32
CA SER A 234 23.33 -3.53 13.58
C SER A 234 24.63 -4.33 13.45
N ALA A 235 24.75 -5.12 12.37
CA ALA A 235 25.97 -5.90 12.11
C ALA A 235 27.14 -5.05 11.62
N THR A 236 26.87 -4.01 10.82
CA THR A 236 27.91 -3.10 10.28
C THR A 236 28.42 -2.16 11.38
N ARG A 237 27.60 -1.75 12.33
CA ARG A 237 27.99 -0.95 13.50
C ARG A 237 29.11 -1.60 14.30
N ASP A 238 29.17 -2.92 14.37
CA ASP A 238 30.23 -3.64 15.07
C ASP A 238 31.63 -3.32 14.53
N ILE A 239 31.75 -2.84 13.27
CA ILE A 239 33.03 -2.42 12.69
C ILE A 239 33.58 -1.17 13.40
N LEU A 240 32.72 -0.14 13.62
CA LEU A 240 33.15 1.07 14.34
C LEU A 240 33.41 0.77 15.81
N ARG A 241 32.63 -0.09 16.41
CA ARG A 241 32.84 -0.53 17.78
C ARG A 241 34.14 -1.31 17.95
N ASP A 242 34.48 -2.24 17.03
CA ASP A 242 35.76 -2.95 17.01
C ASP A 242 36.94 -1.97 16.85
N ARG A 243 36.70 -0.86 16.14
CA ARG A 243 37.67 0.24 15.99
C ARG A 243 37.84 1.02 17.32
N GLU A 244 36.74 1.53 17.91
CA GLU A 244 36.77 2.33 19.14
C GLU A 244 37.31 1.55 20.34
N SER A 245 37.07 0.21 20.39
CA SER A 245 37.61 -0.66 21.44
C SER A 245 39.11 -1.02 21.27
N GLY A 246 39.77 -0.54 20.21
CA GLY A 246 41.14 -0.87 19.90
C GLY A 246 41.34 -2.31 19.44
N LEU A 247 40.29 -3.10 19.32
CA LEU A 247 40.36 -4.51 18.86
C LEU A 247 40.98 -4.61 17.46
N LEU A 248 40.68 -3.63 16.59
CA LEU A 248 41.23 -3.60 15.24
C LEU A 248 42.78 -3.52 15.23
N ARG A 249 43.36 -2.75 16.17
CA ARG A 249 44.83 -2.68 16.34
C ARG A 249 45.42 -4.02 16.74
N HIS A 250 44.78 -4.73 17.64
CA HIS A 250 45.22 -6.08 18.04
C HIS A 250 45.05 -7.10 16.92
N LEU A 251 44.02 -6.99 16.08
CA LEU A 251 43.85 -7.88 14.92
C LEU A 251 44.94 -7.64 13.85
N LEU A 252 45.41 -6.40 13.71
CA LEU A 252 46.48 -6.08 12.77
C LEU A 252 47.90 -6.57 13.19
N THR A 253 48.08 -6.91 14.48
CA THR A 253 49.29 -7.57 14.97
C THR A 253 49.29 -9.09 14.73
N ALA A 254 48.11 -9.66 14.43
CA ALA A 254 47.94 -11.04 14.00
C ALA A 254 48.18 -11.18 12.46
N PRO A 255 48.42 -12.37 11.92
CA PRO A 255 48.55 -12.59 10.48
C PRO A 255 47.19 -12.55 9.76
N VAL A 256 46.45 -11.44 9.92
CA VAL A 256 45.13 -11.19 9.35
C VAL A 256 45.21 -9.95 8.47
N SER A 257 44.85 -10.08 7.21
CA SER A 257 44.80 -8.92 6.32
C SER A 257 43.56 -8.06 6.57
N PRO A 258 43.63 -6.73 6.34
CA PRO A 258 42.41 -5.89 6.41
C PRO A 258 41.29 -6.36 5.50
N SER A 259 41.62 -6.97 4.35
CA SER A 259 40.65 -7.57 3.44
C SER A 259 39.95 -8.79 4.04
N ASP A 260 40.68 -9.66 4.77
CA ASP A 260 40.08 -10.81 5.43
C ASP A 260 39.09 -10.40 6.54
N TYR A 261 39.45 -9.32 7.26
CA TYR A 261 38.57 -8.73 8.26
C TYR A 261 37.26 -8.22 7.64
N LEU A 262 37.37 -7.43 6.57
CA LEU A 262 36.19 -6.86 5.90
C LEU A 262 35.33 -7.95 5.25
N LEU A 263 35.92 -8.94 4.59
CA LEU A 263 35.18 -10.09 4.06
C LEU A 263 34.46 -10.88 5.14
N GLY A 264 35.11 -11.09 6.30
CA GLY A 264 34.46 -11.73 7.45
C GLY A 264 33.24 -10.94 7.96
N LYS A 265 33.36 -9.61 8.03
CA LYS A 265 32.25 -8.73 8.40
C LYS A 265 31.12 -8.73 7.38
N CYS A 266 31.43 -8.64 6.09
CA CYS A 266 30.43 -8.72 5.02
C CYS A 266 29.65 -10.04 5.08
N LEU A 267 30.34 -11.16 5.27
CA LEU A 267 29.68 -12.46 5.43
C LEU A 267 28.78 -12.50 6.68
N THR A 268 29.23 -11.89 7.79
CA THR A 268 28.39 -11.76 8.99
C THR A 268 27.11 -10.97 8.71
N VAL A 269 27.23 -9.82 8.04
CA VAL A 269 26.05 -9.00 7.66
C VAL A 269 25.10 -9.79 6.76
N LEU A 270 25.63 -10.46 5.72
CA LEU A 270 24.82 -11.29 4.83
C LEU A 270 24.11 -12.42 5.58
N MET A 271 24.76 -13.09 6.53
CA MET A 271 24.13 -14.13 7.32
C MET A 271 23.05 -13.59 8.24
N VAL A 272 23.32 -12.49 8.95
CA VAL A 272 22.34 -11.85 9.85
C VAL A 272 21.13 -11.36 9.07
N SER A 273 21.36 -10.70 7.95
CA SER A 273 20.29 -10.22 7.07
C SER A 273 19.50 -11.38 6.46
N GLY A 274 20.18 -12.43 6.02
CA GLY A 274 19.54 -13.63 5.47
C GLY A 274 18.65 -14.35 6.49
N VAL A 275 19.14 -14.52 7.72
CA VAL A 275 18.32 -15.10 8.81
C VAL A 275 17.11 -14.22 9.11
N GLY A 276 17.31 -12.90 9.22
CA GLY A 276 16.22 -11.97 9.49
C GLY A 276 15.18 -11.96 8.38
N PHE A 277 15.63 -11.97 7.13
CA PHE A 277 14.73 -12.07 5.99
C PHE A 277 13.97 -13.41 5.97
N GLY A 278 14.68 -14.51 6.26
CA GLY A 278 14.04 -15.83 6.39
C GLY A 278 12.94 -15.86 7.44
N LEU A 279 13.14 -15.21 8.59
CA LEU A 279 12.10 -15.08 9.62
C LEU A 279 10.88 -14.28 9.13
N LEU A 280 11.11 -13.21 8.37
CA LEU A 280 10.03 -12.41 7.77
C LEU A 280 9.27 -13.17 6.68
N ILE A 281 9.97 -13.99 5.87
CA ILE A 281 9.31 -14.91 4.93
C ILE A 281 8.41 -15.89 5.67
N VAL A 282 8.93 -16.54 6.72
CA VAL A 282 8.14 -17.49 7.51
C VAL A 282 6.93 -16.81 8.15
N PHE A 283 7.10 -15.59 8.67
CA PHE A 283 6.01 -14.79 9.20
C PHE A 283 4.97 -14.48 8.13
N GLY A 284 5.38 -14.04 6.95
CA GLY A 284 4.48 -13.71 5.85
C GLY A 284 3.68 -14.94 5.37
N VAL A 285 4.37 -16.08 5.19
CA VAL A 285 3.69 -17.35 4.82
C VAL A 285 2.68 -17.76 5.90
N ALA A 286 3.04 -17.63 7.18
CA ALA A 286 2.13 -17.92 8.30
C ALA A 286 0.92 -16.98 8.35
N SER A 287 1.06 -15.77 7.78
CA SER A 287 0.00 -14.76 7.66
C SER A 287 -0.74 -14.81 6.30
N GLY A 288 -0.53 -15.86 5.49
CA GLY A 288 -1.21 -16.06 4.22
C GLY A 288 -0.58 -15.34 3.03
N VAL A 289 0.58 -14.69 3.18
CA VAL A 289 1.24 -13.97 2.08
C VAL A 289 2.06 -14.93 1.21
N SER A 290 1.78 -14.94 -0.09
CA SER A 290 2.58 -15.67 -1.08
C SER A 290 3.77 -14.83 -1.54
N TRP A 291 4.99 -15.31 -1.35
CA TRP A 291 6.22 -14.60 -1.74
C TRP A 291 6.66 -14.86 -3.19
N GLY A 292 5.94 -15.71 -3.93
CA GLY A 292 6.33 -16.12 -5.27
C GLY A 292 7.40 -17.22 -5.32
N PRO A 293 8.10 -17.39 -6.46
CA PRO A 293 9.03 -18.49 -6.68
C PRO A 293 10.22 -18.46 -5.69
N PRO A 294 10.49 -19.53 -4.91
CA PRO A 294 11.52 -19.53 -3.86
C PRO A 294 12.93 -19.15 -4.34
N ALA A 295 13.28 -19.55 -5.58
CA ALA A 295 14.58 -19.20 -6.16
C ALA A 295 14.72 -17.69 -6.44
N ALA A 296 13.68 -17.04 -6.94
CA ALA A 296 13.63 -15.61 -7.17
C ALA A 296 13.73 -14.83 -5.85
N VAL A 297 12.96 -15.26 -4.85
CA VAL A 297 12.98 -14.68 -3.49
C VAL A 297 14.36 -14.81 -2.85
N ALA A 298 15.01 -15.97 -2.91
CA ALA A 298 16.35 -16.19 -2.35
C ALA A 298 17.41 -15.33 -3.03
N LEU A 299 17.34 -15.20 -4.36
CA LEU A 299 18.25 -14.36 -5.13
C LEU A 299 18.05 -12.89 -4.77
N LEU A 300 16.81 -12.41 -4.74
CA LEU A 300 16.47 -11.04 -4.40
C LEU A 300 16.86 -10.69 -2.95
N ALA A 301 16.58 -11.60 -2.01
CA ALA A 301 17.01 -11.45 -0.61
C ALA A 301 18.53 -11.30 -0.49
N THR A 302 19.29 -12.10 -1.23
CA THR A 302 20.75 -12.03 -1.28
C THR A 302 21.21 -10.70 -1.88
N ALA A 303 20.60 -10.27 -2.99
CA ALA A 303 20.91 -9.00 -3.65
C ALA A 303 20.62 -7.81 -2.71
N THR A 304 19.50 -7.82 -2.02
CA THR A 304 19.11 -6.81 -1.03
C THR A 304 20.09 -6.77 0.15
N ALA A 305 20.55 -7.93 0.63
CA ALA A 305 21.53 -8.01 1.69
C ALA A 305 22.91 -7.47 1.25
N VAL A 306 23.31 -7.70 0.00
CA VAL A 306 24.54 -7.10 -0.57
C VAL A 306 24.39 -5.58 -0.71
N ALA A 307 23.25 -5.09 -1.21
CA ALA A 307 22.97 -3.67 -1.38
C ALA A 307 22.97 -2.93 -0.04
N SER A 308 22.28 -3.48 0.97
CA SER A 308 22.23 -2.90 2.33
C SER A 308 23.62 -2.90 2.97
N SER A 309 24.36 -4.01 2.87
CA SER A 309 25.71 -4.12 3.42
C SER A 309 26.67 -3.11 2.79
N GLY A 310 26.64 -2.96 1.46
CA GLY A 310 27.49 -2.03 0.72
C GLY A 310 27.17 -0.58 1.09
N THR A 311 25.90 -0.21 1.07
CA THR A 311 25.43 1.14 1.43
C THR A 311 25.87 1.52 2.85
N LEU A 312 25.61 0.64 3.81
CA LEU A 312 25.88 0.93 5.21
C LEU A 312 27.39 0.92 5.51
N LEU A 313 28.17 0.03 4.87
CA LEU A 313 29.61 0.05 4.99
C LEU A 313 30.21 1.35 4.41
N LEU A 314 29.72 1.81 3.27
CA LEU A 314 30.14 3.08 2.69
C LEU A 314 29.88 4.23 3.66
N ILE A 315 28.68 4.35 4.21
CA ILE A 315 28.33 5.39 5.18
C ILE A 315 29.24 5.29 6.42
N MET A 316 29.38 4.09 6.99
CA MET A 316 30.24 3.86 8.17
C MET A 316 31.71 4.17 7.89
N SER A 317 32.19 4.04 6.64
CA SER A 317 33.55 4.41 6.26
C SER A 317 33.79 5.94 6.26
N LEU A 318 32.74 6.74 6.17
CA LEU A 318 32.81 8.22 6.13
C LEU A 318 32.77 8.87 7.52
N VAL A 319 32.22 8.16 8.52
CA VAL A 319 32.04 8.68 9.89
C VAL A 319 33.20 8.29 10.82
N GLY A 320 33.31 9.02 11.92
CA GLY A 320 34.39 8.84 12.90
C GLY A 320 33.99 8.01 14.11
N THR A 321 32.75 8.05 14.54
CA THR A 321 32.26 7.43 15.78
C THR A 321 31.04 6.55 15.57
N GLU A 322 30.85 5.55 16.46
CA GLU A 322 29.71 4.64 16.46
C GLU A 322 28.39 5.44 16.50
N ARG A 323 28.30 6.48 17.36
CA ARG A 323 27.09 7.29 17.51
C ARG A 323 26.72 8.08 16.22
N GLN A 324 27.74 8.69 15.56
CA GLN A 324 27.52 9.37 14.28
C GLN A 324 27.07 8.39 13.19
N GLY A 325 27.69 7.21 13.15
CA GLY A 325 27.33 6.14 12.21
C GLY A 325 25.87 5.69 12.39
N ASP A 326 25.47 5.42 13.62
CA ASP A 326 24.11 5.01 13.93
C ASP A 326 23.08 6.09 13.54
N ALA A 327 23.34 7.34 13.89
CA ALA A 327 22.42 8.44 13.56
C ALA A 327 22.28 8.61 12.05
N LEU A 328 23.41 8.67 11.32
CA LEU A 328 23.38 8.89 9.88
C LEU A 328 22.76 7.72 9.12
N THR A 329 23.10 6.47 9.46
CA THR A 329 22.52 5.29 8.82
C THR A 329 21.02 5.17 9.12
N THR A 330 20.57 5.49 10.33
CA THR A 330 19.14 5.50 10.68
C THR A 330 18.38 6.52 9.84
N ILE A 331 18.91 7.75 9.70
CA ILE A 331 18.31 8.79 8.86
C ILE A 331 18.22 8.29 7.40
N VAL A 332 19.30 7.72 6.87
CA VAL A 332 19.32 7.21 5.49
C VAL A 332 18.31 6.06 5.32
N ILE A 333 18.26 5.10 6.26
CA ILE A 333 17.32 3.97 6.18
C ILE A 333 15.88 4.48 6.16
N ILE A 334 15.52 5.37 7.08
CA ILE A 334 14.14 5.90 7.17
C ILE A 334 13.81 6.71 5.91
N SER A 335 14.68 7.63 5.49
CA SER A 335 14.46 8.46 4.30
C SER A 335 14.36 7.63 3.03
N TRP A 336 15.23 6.63 2.87
CA TRP A 336 15.19 5.73 1.73
C TRP A 336 13.99 4.79 1.75
N SER A 337 13.51 4.39 2.93
CA SER A 337 12.30 3.59 3.07
C SER A 337 11.05 4.39 2.71
N MET A 338 11.00 5.68 3.07
CA MET A 338 9.92 6.56 2.65
C MET A 338 9.93 6.81 1.14
N LEU A 339 11.09 7.17 0.58
CA LEU A 339 11.24 7.45 -0.85
C LEU A 339 11.15 6.18 -1.71
N GLY A 340 11.59 5.04 -1.19
CA GLY A 340 11.71 3.78 -1.91
C GLY A 340 10.43 2.93 -1.94
N GLY A 341 9.29 3.44 -1.48
CA GLY A 341 8.02 2.73 -1.59
C GLY A 341 7.75 1.72 -0.47
N ALA A 342 8.51 1.74 0.64
CA ALA A 342 8.31 0.79 1.73
C ALA A 342 7.04 1.08 2.56
N PHE A 343 6.59 2.35 2.62
CA PHE A 343 5.41 2.80 3.35
C PHE A 343 4.30 3.32 2.44
N VAL A 344 4.66 3.94 1.34
CA VAL A 344 3.71 4.53 0.39
C VAL A 344 4.06 3.98 -0.99
N PRO A 345 3.09 3.38 -1.71
CA PRO A 345 3.31 2.92 -3.07
C PRO A 345 3.84 4.04 -3.96
N ILE A 346 4.74 3.69 -4.86
CA ILE A 346 5.36 4.66 -5.76
C ILE A 346 4.33 5.30 -6.68
N ASP A 347 3.31 4.55 -7.06
CA ASP A 347 2.22 5.02 -7.92
C ASP A 347 1.35 6.11 -7.25
N GLN A 348 1.32 6.13 -5.92
CA GLN A 348 0.62 7.15 -5.11
C GLN A 348 1.51 8.36 -4.78
N MET A 349 2.79 8.32 -5.15
CA MET A 349 3.70 9.45 -4.91
C MET A 349 3.52 10.54 -5.96
N PRO A 350 3.66 11.84 -5.57
CA PRO A 350 3.70 12.94 -6.50
C PRO A 350 4.78 12.76 -7.57
N ASP A 351 4.51 13.18 -8.80
CA ASP A 351 5.39 12.96 -9.97
C ASP A 351 6.80 13.50 -9.79
N PHE A 352 6.97 14.58 -9.02
CA PHE A 352 8.30 15.14 -8.74
C PHE A 352 9.14 14.30 -7.78
N ILE A 353 8.54 13.39 -6.99
CA ILE A 353 9.25 12.51 -6.05
C ILE A 353 9.66 11.19 -6.71
N ARG A 354 8.89 10.67 -7.66
CA ARG A 354 9.15 9.39 -8.35
C ARG A 354 10.57 9.24 -8.91
N PRO A 355 11.17 10.24 -9.56
CA PRO A 355 12.55 10.13 -10.03
C PRO A 355 13.58 9.97 -8.90
N LEU A 356 13.31 10.55 -7.72
CA LEU A 356 14.17 10.43 -6.56
C LEU A 356 14.11 9.03 -5.94
N SER A 357 12.97 8.35 -6.03
CA SER A 357 12.81 6.98 -5.52
C SER A 357 13.83 6.03 -6.16
N ALA A 358 14.01 6.11 -7.48
CA ALA A 358 14.93 5.27 -8.23
C ALA A 358 16.42 5.45 -7.84
N THR A 359 16.76 6.52 -7.12
CA THR A 359 18.13 6.71 -6.59
C THR A 359 18.40 5.88 -5.34
N THR A 360 17.37 5.32 -4.71
CA THR A 360 17.48 4.56 -3.46
C THR A 360 17.57 3.07 -3.71
N MET A 361 18.38 2.35 -2.92
CA MET A 361 18.42 0.88 -3.01
C MET A 361 17.13 0.23 -2.50
N VAL A 362 16.40 0.91 -1.62
CA VAL A 362 15.12 0.43 -1.10
C VAL A 362 14.09 0.35 -2.22
N PHE A 363 14.05 1.33 -3.14
CA PHE A 363 13.17 1.30 -4.31
C PHE A 363 13.31 0.01 -5.12
N TRP A 364 14.54 -0.29 -5.55
CA TRP A 364 14.84 -1.47 -6.39
C TRP A 364 14.48 -2.77 -5.68
N ALA A 365 14.72 -2.83 -4.37
CA ALA A 365 14.37 -4.01 -3.59
C ALA A 365 12.84 -4.14 -3.40
N THR A 366 12.16 -3.07 -2.99
CA THR A 366 10.71 -3.07 -2.75
C THR A 366 9.91 -3.33 -4.03
N ASP A 367 10.29 -2.68 -5.14
CA ASP A 367 9.65 -2.89 -6.44
C ASP A 367 9.77 -4.35 -6.92
N ALA A 368 10.98 -4.94 -6.77
CA ALA A 368 11.16 -6.35 -7.12
C ALA A 368 10.37 -7.30 -6.22
N PHE A 369 10.30 -7.04 -4.90
CA PHE A 369 9.46 -7.84 -4.01
C PHE A 369 7.97 -7.68 -4.30
N ASN A 370 7.52 -6.47 -4.59
CA ASN A 370 6.14 -6.20 -5.01
C ASN A 370 5.82 -6.93 -6.34
N THR A 371 6.78 -6.97 -7.28
CA THR A 371 6.61 -7.74 -8.51
C THR A 371 6.41 -9.25 -8.23
N LEU A 372 7.15 -9.82 -7.28
CA LEU A 372 6.99 -11.22 -6.91
C LEU A 372 5.71 -11.50 -6.10
N VAL A 373 5.38 -10.62 -5.15
CA VAL A 373 4.28 -10.84 -4.18
C VAL A 373 2.93 -10.40 -4.73
N LEU A 374 2.87 -9.20 -5.34
CA LEU A 374 1.60 -8.60 -5.78
C LEU A 374 1.28 -8.90 -7.25
N ARG A 375 2.31 -8.95 -8.11
CA ARG A 375 2.13 -9.15 -9.55
C ARG A 375 2.34 -10.59 -10.01
N GLY A 376 2.66 -11.51 -9.08
CA GLY A 376 2.91 -12.92 -9.42
C GLY A 376 4.11 -13.14 -10.34
N GLY A 377 4.99 -12.14 -10.47
CA GLY A 377 6.11 -12.15 -11.40
C GLY A 377 7.15 -13.24 -11.11
N GLY A 378 7.97 -13.54 -12.09
CA GLY A 378 9.04 -14.52 -12.01
C GLY A 378 10.43 -13.92 -11.94
N LEU A 379 11.44 -14.80 -12.06
CA LEU A 379 12.84 -14.39 -12.01
C LEU A 379 13.23 -13.42 -13.15
N ALA A 380 12.63 -13.57 -14.33
CA ALA A 380 12.91 -12.72 -15.48
C ALA A 380 12.49 -11.26 -15.24
N ASP A 381 11.39 -11.06 -14.53
CA ASP A 381 10.78 -9.74 -14.31
C ASP A 381 11.59 -8.90 -13.32
N ILE A 382 12.32 -9.54 -12.41
CA ILE A 382 13.12 -8.86 -11.38
C ILE A 382 14.61 -8.77 -11.73
N ILE A 383 15.06 -9.28 -12.90
CA ILE A 383 16.48 -9.39 -13.22
C ILE A 383 17.20 -8.03 -13.24
N LEU A 384 16.52 -6.98 -13.71
CA LEU A 384 17.06 -5.62 -13.71
C LEU A 384 17.29 -5.12 -12.28
N ASN A 385 16.30 -5.31 -11.42
CA ASN A 385 16.37 -4.90 -10.02
C ASN A 385 17.51 -5.61 -9.29
N VAL A 386 17.61 -6.93 -9.50
CA VAL A 386 18.71 -7.74 -8.94
C VAL A 386 20.07 -7.25 -9.45
N ALA A 387 20.19 -6.97 -10.75
CA ALA A 387 21.44 -6.46 -11.34
C ALA A 387 21.85 -5.11 -10.76
N VAL A 388 20.91 -4.19 -10.57
CA VAL A 388 21.16 -2.88 -9.94
C VAL A 388 21.57 -3.05 -8.48
N LEU A 389 20.86 -3.87 -7.70
CA LEU A 389 21.16 -4.12 -6.30
C LEU A 389 22.54 -4.76 -6.11
N LEU A 390 22.88 -5.78 -6.89
CA LEU A 390 24.18 -6.42 -6.84
C LEU A 390 25.29 -5.49 -7.36
N GLY A 391 25.06 -4.80 -8.47
CA GLY A 391 26.05 -3.92 -9.09
C GLY A 391 26.39 -2.72 -8.20
N ALA A 392 25.39 -1.94 -7.84
CA ALA A 392 25.58 -0.76 -6.99
C ALA A 392 25.97 -1.14 -5.56
N GLY A 393 25.34 -2.19 -4.99
CA GLY A 393 25.70 -2.71 -3.67
C GLY A 393 27.14 -3.17 -3.58
N SER A 394 27.62 -3.92 -4.56
CA SER A 394 29.02 -4.35 -4.65
C SER A 394 29.98 -3.17 -4.85
N ALA A 395 29.63 -2.20 -5.69
CA ALA A 395 30.41 -0.99 -5.86
C ALA A 395 30.55 -0.21 -4.54
N PHE A 396 29.46 0.01 -3.83
CA PHE A 396 29.47 0.68 -2.51
C PHE A 396 30.27 -0.11 -1.48
N LEU A 397 30.17 -1.44 -1.51
CA LEU A 397 30.94 -2.32 -0.63
C LEU A 397 32.45 -2.20 -0.89
N VAL A 398 32.86 -2.21 -2.15
CA VAL A 398 34.28 -2.05 -2.54
C VAL A 398 34.79 -0.66 -2.16
N VAL A 399 34.05 0.40 -2.49
CA VAL A 399 34.45 1.79 -2.14
C VAL A 399 34.53 1.96 -0.63
N GLY A 400 33.52 1.51 0.12
CA GLY A 400 33.51 1.55 1.58
C GLY A 400 34.68 0.80 2.20
N ALA A 401 35.00 -0.41 1.67
CA ALA A 401 36.12 -1.21 2.11
C ALA A 401 37.47 -0.53 1.84
N LEU A 402 37.65 0.08 0.66
CA LEU A 402 38.85 0.81 0.32
C LEU A 402 39.06 2.05 1.20
N LEU A 403 38.01 2.83 1.44
CA LEU A 403 38.06 4.00 2.31
C LEU A 403 38.38 3.61 3.76
N LEU A 404 37.73 2.60 4.30
CA LEU A 404 37.99 2.10 5.64
C LEU A 404 39.43 1.51 5.72
N GLY A 405 39.86 0.74 4.75
CA GLY A 405 41.22 0.19 4.68
C GLY A 405 42.32 1.27 4.62
N ARG A 406 42.06 2.39 3.92
CA ARG A 406 42.99 3.55 3.90
C ARG A 406 43.09 4.22 5.27
N ARG A 407 41.94 4.43 5.95
CA ARG A 407 41.90 5.03 7.30
C ARG A 407 42.62 4.15 8.32
N ILE A 408 42.43 2.83 8.25
CA ILE A 408 43.16 1.88 9.12
C ILE A 408 44.67 1.97 8.93
N ARG A 409 45.14 2.01 7.67
CA ARG A 409 46.61 2.11 7.38
C ARG A 409 47.19 3.48 7.75
N ALA A 410 46.42 4.55 7.65
CA ALA A 410 46.89 5.89 8.01
C ALA A 410 46.99 6.14 9.52
N GLY A 411 46.75 5.12 10.35
CA GLY A 411 46.78 5.26 11.82
C GLY A 411 45.73 6.20 12.41
N ALA A 412 44.78 6.63 11.60
CA ALA A 412 43.67 7.46 12.02
C ALA A 412 42.56 6.62 12.75
N VAL A 413 43.07 5.62 13.53
CA VAL A 413 42.25 4.67 14.27
C VAL A 413 42.66 4.67 15.74
#